data_93401a74dc11ea174877330d4dfd9066
#
_entry.id   93401a74dc11ea174877330d4dfd9066
#
_cell.length_a   1.000
_cell.length_b   1.000
_cell.length_c   1.000
_cell.angle_alpha   90.00
_cell.angle_beta   90.00
_cell.angle_gamma   90.00
#
_symmetry.space_group_name_H-M   'P 1'
#
loop_
_entity.id
_entity.type
_entity.pdbx_description
1 polymer ?
#
loop_
_entity_poly.entity_id
_entity_poly.type
_entity_poly.pdbx_seq_one_letter_code
_entity_poly.pdbx_strand_id
1 'polypeptide(L)'
;MQKVTMYQKDKGGNFKQWSCWSEGDKVFVEHGKEGGKLTVKVTTSKPKNVGRANETTGEQQAHLEATSKVEKQFKAGYREDKSDLDNVPILPMLAEDYLKRAKSITFPAIYSPKMDGVRCLAIRHEDGRVELRSRGGEQYNLPHVAEALAQTTKIGDIFDGEIYLHGESLEDIQSAVKRTDPLKEVEKAEKKLMKYLDDEFSDDSELQEAQDALDLAIHIAALRPALQYHIFDVVRCEALGVTVDTEFSWRLDALRRINNTAFLGDDTLFVVNQDVIFFREDVDKYHDKVVMEGYEGIMLRNMTGLYEASQRSSDLQKYKKFLDEEFKVVDVVEGKDGNAVLRVFCPKVEEKADGRGQYASGIFDTTFGDHAARRDQLANPEKYIGRHLKVKYQGRFKKTLVPQFPVGLCWREMDENGNPVD
;
A
#
# COMPACT_ATOMS: atom_id res chain seq x y z
N MET A 1 24.71 -12.47 -11.22
CA MET A 1 23.80 -13.49 -10.63
C MET A 1 23.37 -14.43 -11.72
N GLN A 2 23.42 -15.75 -11.48
CA GLN A 2 22.93 -16.75 -12.44
C GLN A 2 21.41 -16.61 -12.66
N LYS A 3 20.93 -17.08 -13.83
CA LYS A 3 19.51 -17.04 -14.18
C LYS A 3 18.70 -17.96 -13.26
N VAL A 4 17.82 -17.38 -12.45
CA VAL A 4 16.81 -18.09 -11.66
C VAL A 4 15.51 -18.08 -12.43
N THR A 5 14.91 -19.25 -12.61
CA THR A 5 13.62 -19.41 -13.31
C THR A 5 12.58 -19.96 -12.33
N MET A 6 11.40 -19.33 -12.31
CA MET A 6 10.33 -19.65 -11.39
C MET A 6 8.99 -19.73 -12.13
N TYR A 7 8.06 -20.52 -11.57
CA TYR A 7 6.76 -20.80 -12.15
C TYR A 7 5.63 -20.44 -11.20
N GLN A 8 4.46 -20.13 -11.76
CA GLN A 8 3.21 -19.92 -11.03
C GLN A 8 2.04 -20.47 -11.87
N LYS A 9 1.04 -21.10 -11.25
CA LYS A 9 -0.20 -21.50 -11.93
C LYS A 9 -1.10 -20.27 -12.17
N ASP A 10 -1.67 -20.13 -13.36
CA ASP A 10 -2.74 -19.17 -13.63
C ASP A 10 -4.13 -19.77 -13.27
N LYS A 11 -5.20 -18.97 -13.41
CA LYS A 11 -6.60 -19.42 -13.13
C LYS A 11 -7.04 -20.63 -13.97
N GLY A 12 -6.45 -20.82 -15.13
CA GLY A 12 -6.74 -21.94 -16.05
C GLY A 12 -5.85 -23.16 -15.82
N GLY A 13 -5.01 -23.16 -14.77
CA GLY A 13 -4.06 -24.23 -14.49
C GLY A 13 -2.79 -24.22 -15.34
N ASN A 14 -2.62 -23.25 -16.24
CA ASN A 14 -1.41 -23.12 -17.03
C ASN A 14 -0.29 -22.50 -16.23
N PHE A 15 0.97 -22.77 -16.60
CA PHE A 15 2.11 -22.20 -15.94
C PHE A 15 2.51 -20.86 -16.58
N LYS A 16 2.70 -19.86 -15.72
CA LYS A 16 3.47 -18.65 -16.03
C LYS A 16 4.91 -18.92 -15.69
N GLN A 17 5.84 -18.49 -16.55
CA GLN A 17 7.27 -18.54 -16.33
C GLN A 17 7.80 -17.14 -16.11
N TRP A 18 8.67 -17.00 -15.14
CA TRP A 18 9.39 -15.76 -14.83
C TRP A 18 10.84 -16.09 -14.51
N SER A 19 11.77 -15.32 -15.07
CA SER A 19 13.20 -15.52 -14.81
C SER A 19 13.88 -14.19 -14.53
N CYS A 20 14.91 -14.20 -13.67
CA CYS A 20 15.72 -13.02 -13.39
C CYS A 20 17.21 -13.38 -13.25
N TRP A 21 18.07 -12.51 -13.76
CA TRP A 21 19.53 -12.63 -13.59
C TRP A 21 20.20 -11.26 -13.75
N SER A 22 21.50 -11.17 -13.41
CA SER A 22 22.31 -9.97 -13.65
C SER A 22 23.59 -10.31 -14.39
N GLU A 23 23.99 -9.45 -15.32
CA GLU A 23 25.26 -9.49 -16.06
C GLU A 23 25.87 -8.09 -16.07
N GLY A 24 27.09 -7.95 -15.49
CA GLY A 24 27.67 -6.64 -15.23
C GLY A 24 26.71 -5.76 -14.41
N ASP A 25 26.51 -4.55 -14.85
CA ASP A 25 25.60 -3.55 -14.26
C ASP A 25 24.11 -3.70 -14.69
N LYS A 26 23.76 -4.76 -15.44
CA LYS A 26 22.40 -4.94 -15.98
C LYS A 26 21.64 -6.04 -15.25
N VAL A 27 20.36 -5.76 -14.99
CA VAL A 27 19.37 -6.70 -14.49
C VAL A 27 18.42 -7.07 -15.61
N PHE A 28 18.25 -8.36 -15.85
CA PHE A 28 17.35 -8.94 -16.83
C PHE A 28 16.17 -9.59 -16.15
N VAL A 29 14.97 -9.31 -16.65
CA VAL A 29 13.72 -9.98 -16.25
C VAL A 29 13.04 -10.50 -17.50
N GLU A 30 12.78 -11.80 -17.53
CA GLU A 30 12.07 -12.49 -18.60
C GLU A 30 10.78 -13.07 -18.07
N HIS A 31 9.66 -12.90 -18.78
CA HIS A 31 8.37 -13.42 -18.33
C HIS A 31 7.41 -13.72 -19.49
N GLY A 32 6.49 -14.64 -19.25
CA GLY A 32 5.46 -15.05 -20.21
C GLY A 32 4.73 -16.31 -19.77
N LYS A 33 3.98 -16.90 -20.70
CA LYS A 33 3.43 -18.27 -20.52
C LYS A 33 4.53 -19.27 -20.83
N GLU A 34 4.59 -20.34 -20.06
CA GLU A 34 5.50 -21.45 -20.35
C GLU A 34 5.22 -22.04 -21.72
N GLY A 35 6.28 -22.26 -22.51
CA GLY A 35 6.19 -22.71 -23.90
C GLY A 35 5.69 -21.65 -24.90
N GLY A 36 5.38 -20.44 -24.44
CA GLY A 36 4.95 -19.32 -25.27
C GLY A 36 6.05 -18.28 -25.51
N LYS A 37 5.68 -17.15 -26.10
CA LYS A 37 6.59 -16.01 -26.31
C LYS A 37 6.92 -15.37 -24.96
N LEU A 38 8.22 -15.29 -24.64
CA LEU A 38 8.72 -14.60 -23.45
C LEU A 38 9.12 -13.16 -23.79
N THR A 39 8.81 -12.24 -22.90
CA THR A 39 9.19 -10.82 -22.98
C THR A 39 10.37 -10.58 -22.05
N VAL A 40 11.46 -9.99 -22.55
CA VAL A 40 12.63 -9.63 -21.77
C VAL A 40 12.65 -8.13 -21.54
N LYS A 41 12.83 -7.73 -20.27
CA LYS A 41 13.08 -6.35 -19.83
C LYS A 41 14.49 -6.27 -19.25
N VAL A 42 15.26 -5.26 -19.69
CA VAL A 42 16.60 -4.98 -19.18
C VAL A 42 16.60 -3.64 -18.46
N THR A 43 17.28 -3.57 -17.31
CA THR A 43 17.44 -2.34 -16.52
C THR A 43 18.92 -2.22 -16.14
N THR A 44 19.52 -1.05 -16.30
CA THR A 44 20.90 -0.77 -15.86
C THR A 44 20.85 -0.21 -14.43
N SER A 45 21.67 -0.79 -13.54
CA SER A 45 21.83 -0.36 -12.16
C SER A 45 22.97 0.64 -12.04
N LYS A 46 22.76 1.69 -11.28
CA LYS A 46 23.79 2.71 -10.98
C LYS A 46 24.44 2.41 -9.60
N PRO A 47 25.70 2.82 -9.38
CA PRO A 47 26.30 2.76 -8.04
C PRO A 47 25.41 3.46 -7.00
N LYS A 48 25.39 2.96 -5.77
CA LYS A 48 24.65 3.57 -4.64
C LYS A 48 25.57 3.84 -3.47
N ASN A 49 25.16 4.79 -2.63
CA ASN A 49 25.85 5.18 -1.41
C ASN A 49 27.33 5.57 -1.62
N VAL A 50 27.64 6.19 -2.76
CA VAL A 50 29.00 6.60 -3.12
C VAL A 50 29.63 7.42 -2.00
N GLY A 51 30.84 7.04 -1.58
CA GLY A 51 31.58 7.67 -0.47
C GLY A 51 31.11 7.25 0.93
N ARG A 52 30.25 6.24 1.06
CA ARG A 52 29.80 5.70 2.36
C ARG A 52 30.32 4.28 2.58
N ALA A 53 30.34 3.82 3.84
CA ALA A 53 30.80 2.46 4.20
C ALA A 53 30.03 1.32 3.50
N ASN A 54 28.79 1.60 3.04
CA ASN A 54 27.93 0.67 2.31
C ASN A 54 27.81 1.03 0.82
N GLU A 55 28.84 1.62 0.23
CA GLU A 55 28.91 1.90 -1.20
C GLU A 55 28.82 0.61 -2.01
N THR A 56 28.10 0.66 -3.12
CA THR A 56 28.00 -0.45 -4.09
C THR A 56 28.35 0.04 -5.49
N THR A 57 29.11 -0.77 -6.23
CA THR A 57 29.30 -0.57 -7.68
C THR A 57 28.03 -0.87 -8.45
N GLY A 58 27.96 -0.46 -9.73
CA GLY A 58 26.80 -0.78 -10.59
C GLY A 58 26.55 -2.30 -10.69
N GLU A 59 27.60 -3.11 -10.77
CA GLU A 59 27.52 -4.58 -10.83
C GLU A 59 27.02 -5.17 -9.50
N GLN A 60 27.54 -4.72 -8.36
CA GLN A 60 27.08 -5.15 -7.04
C GLN A 60 25.61 -4.75 -6.83
N GLN A 61 25.23 -3.55 -7.28
CA GLN A 61 23.87 -3.08 -7.19
C GLN A 61 22.92 -3.89 -8.07
N ALA A 62 23.33 -4.25 -9.29
CA ALA A 62 22.57 -5.13 -10.19
C ALA A 62 22.34 -6.52 -9.57
N HIS A 63 23.36 -7.07 -8.91
CA HIS A 63 23.24 -8.34 -8.18
C HIS A 63 22.20 -8.26 -7.06
N LEU A 64 22.27 -7.23 -6.22
CA LEU A 64 21.32 -6.99 -5.12
C LEU A 64 19.88 -6.78 -5.62
N GLU A 65 19.73 -6.03 -6.70
CA GLU A 65 18.41 -5.78 -7.30
C GLU A 65 17.81 -7.05 -7.92
N ALA A 66 18.62 -7.88 -8.58
CA ALA A 66 18.17 -9.16 -9.12
C ALA A 66 17.75 -10.12 -8.00
N THR A 67 18.54 -10.24 -6.93
CA THR A 67 18.21 -11.04 -5.74
C THR A 67 16.88 -10.58 -5.10
N SER A 68 16.74 -9.27 -4.88
CA SER A 68 15.49 -8.72 -4.32
C SER A 68 14.27 -8.99 -5.21
N LYS A 69 14.43 -9.02 -6.56
CA LYS A 69 13.36 -9.36 -7.48
C LYS A 69 12.96 -10.84 -7.37
N VAL A 70 13.94 -11.74 -7.25
CA VAL A 70 13.68 -13.18 -7.05
C VAL A 70 12.93 -13.41 -5.74
N GLU A 71 13.38 -12.81 -4.63
CA GLU A 71 12.70 -12.89 -3.34
C GLU A 71 11.26 -12.40 -3.39
N LYS A 72 11.02 -11.28 -4.10
CA LYS A 72 9.66 -10.75 -4.30
C LYS A 72 8.76 -11.72 -5.07
N GLN A 73 9.29 -12.39 -6.09
CA GLN A 73 8.52 -13.38 -6.84
C GLN A 73 8.26 -14.65 -6.02
N PHE A 74 9.24 -15.08 -5.23
CA PHE A 74 9.04 -16.19 -4.29
C PHE A 74 7.91 -15.89 -3.30
N LYS A 75 7.91 -14.69 -2.69
CA LYS A 75 6.84 -14.22 -1.81
C LYS A 75 5.48 -14.09 -2.54
N ALA A 76 5.50 -13.76 -3.83
CA ALA A 76 4.29 -13.71 -4.67
C ALA A 76 3.76 -15.10 -5.10
N GLY A 77 4.36 -16.18 -4.60
CA GLY A 77 3.90 -17.54 -4.84
C GLY A 77 4.53 -18.23 -6.03
N TYR A 78 5.57 -17.66 -6.63
CA TYR A 78 6.36 -18.39 -7.62
C TYR A 78 7.30 -19.39 -6.94
N ARG A 79 7.56 -20.52 -7.61
CA ARG A 79 8.49 -21.56 -7.15
C ARG A 79 9.39 -21.99 -8.30
N GLU A 80 10.63 -22.39 -7.97
CA GLU A 80 11.57 -22.93 -8.95
C GLU A 80 11.13 -24.32 -9.40
N ASP A 81 10.67 -25.15 -8.45
CA ASP A 81 10.07 -26.44 -8.76
C ASP A 81 8.53 -26.32 -8.79
N LYS A 82 7.93 -26.88 -9.83
CA LYS A 82 6.48 -26.88 -9.99
C LYS A 82 5.77 -27.76 -8.97
N SER A 83 6.45 -28.79 -8.42
CA SER A 83 5.91 -29.64 -7.35
C SER A 83 5.66 -28.85 -6.05
N ASP A 84 6.39 -27.75 -5.82
CA ASP A 84 6.24 -26.90 -4.65
C ASP A 84 5.08 -25.90 -4.77
N LEU A 85 4.43 -25.81 -5.93
CA LEU A 85 3.35 -24.87 -6.15
C LEU A 85 2.07 -25.21 -5.37
N ASP A 86 1.89 -26.45 -4.98
CA ASP A 86 0.74 -26.86 -4.17
C ASP A 86 0.92 -26.49 -2.67
N ASN A 87 2.16 -26.16 -2.26
CA ASN A 87 2.52 -25.71 -0.91
C ASN A 87 2.73 -24.20 -0.79
N VAL A 88 2.26 -23.42 -1.78
CA VAL A 88 2.40 -21.97 -1.74
C VAL A 88 1.50 -21.38 -0.65
N PRO A 89 2.03 -20.53 0.23
CA PRO A 89 1.22 -19.83 1.22
C PRO A 89 0.08 -19.04 0.58
N ILE A 90 -1.11 -19.14 1.13
CA ILE A 90 -2.25 -18.32 0.71
C ILE A 90 -1.91 -16.84 0.95
N LEU A 91 -2.06 -16.02 -0.10
CA LEU A 91 -2.02 -14.56 -0.01
C LEU A 91 -3.41 -13.97 -0.28
N PRO A 92 -3.69 -12.76 0.21
CA PRO A 92 -5.00 -12.15 0.03
C PRO A 92 -5.42 -11.98 -1.42
N MET A 93 -6.72 -12.10 -1.68
CA MET A 93 -7.34 -11.70 -2.94
C MET A 93 -7.21 -10.19 -3.15
N LEU A 94 -6.91 -9.74 -4.37
CA LEU A 94 -6.70 -8.36 -4.72
C LEU A 94 -7.89 -7.78 -5.50
N ALA A 95 -8.22 -6.51 -5.22
CA ALA A 95 -9.30 -5.80 -5.89
C ALA A 95 -8.87 -5.23 -7.25
N GLU A 96 -9.79 -5.27 -8.23
CA GLU A 96 -9.73 -4.42 -9.43
C GLU A 96 -10.18 -2.98 -9.13
N ASP A 97 -9.97 -2.09 -10.08
CA ASP A 97 -10.43 -0.71 -10.03
C ASP A 97 -11.84 -0.62 -10.64
N TYR A 98 -12.82 -0.15 -9.87
CA TYR A 98 -14.21 -0.02 -10.32
C TYR A 98 -14.36 0.90 -11.53
N LEU A 99 -13.62 2.01 -11.61
CA LEU A 99 -13.66 2.90 -12.77
C LEU A 99 -13.23 2.21 -14.07
N LYS A 100 -12.41 1.15 -13.97
CA LYS A 100 -11.94 0.38 -15.12
C LYS A 100 -12.76 -0.87 -15.40
N ARG A 101 -13.40 -1.45 -14.39
CA ARG A 101 -14.04 -2.77 -14.45
C ARG A 101 -15.50 -2.78 -13.97
N ALA A 102 -16.16 -1.63 -13.88
CA ALA A 102 -17.52 -1.51 -13.37
C ALA A 102 -18.54 -2.48 -13.99
N LYS A 103 -18.34 -2.86 -15.26
CA LYS A 103 -19.23 -3.81 -15.97
C LYS A 103 -19.21 -5.22 -15.38
N SER A 104 -18.15 -5.59 -14.65
CA SER A 104 -18.02 -6.92 -14.02
C SER A 104 -18.74 -7.01 -12.67
N ILE A 105 -19.21 -5.90 -12.10
CA ILE A 105 -20.08 -5.92 -10.91
C ILE A 105 -21.52 -6.10 -11.34
N THR A 106 -22.14 -7.17 -10.84
CA THR A 106 -23.55 -7.49 -11.02
C THR A 106 -24.35 -7.01 -9.80
N PHE A 107 -25.43 -6.28 -10.03
CA PHE A 107 -26.30 -5.81 -8.95
C PHE A 107 -27.50 -6.75 -8.77
N PRO A 108 -27.97 -6.99 -7.54
CA PRO A 108 -27.47 -6.40 -6.28
C PRO A 108 -26.04 -6.85 -5.95
N ALA A 109 -25.24 -5.92 -5.40
CA ALA A 109 -23.86 -6.16 -4.99
C ALA A 109 -23.66 -5.82 -3.51
N ILE A 110 -22.68 -6.42 -2.88
CA ILE A 110 -22.28 -6.08 -1.50
C ILE A 110 -21.26 -4.93 -1.54
N TYR A 111 -21.43 -3.95 -0.65
CA TYR A 111 -20.42 -2.93 -0.42
C TYR A 111 -19.95 -2.89 1.04
N SER A 112 -18.74 -2.41 1.23
CA SER A 112 -18.17 -2.11 2.54
C SER A 112 -17.32 -0.83 2.48
N PRO A 113 -17.05 -0.17 3.62
CA PRO A 113 -16.05 0.89 3.69
C PRO A 113 -14.69 0.39 3.22
N LYS A 114 -13.96 1.22 2.45
CA LYS A 114 -12.55 0.99 2.16
C LYS A 114 -11.74 1.72 3.22
N MET A 115 -11.17 0.94 4.13
CA MET A 115 -10.26 1.42 5.15
C MET A 115 -8.91 1.76 4.56
N ASP A 116 -8.22 2.72 5.14
CA ASP A 116 -6.84 3.09 4.82
C ASP A 116 -5.90 2.56 5.91
N GLY A 117 -5.75 1.25 5.94
CA GLY A 117 -4.98 0.50 6.93
C GLY A 117 -3.95 -0.43 6.30
N VAL A 118 -3.63 -1.51 6.99
CA VAL A 118 -2.65 -2.50 6.58
C VAL A 118 -3.31 -3.86 6.44
N ARG A 119 -3.41 -4.36 5.18
CA ARG A 119 -4.01 -5.67 4.89
C ARG A 119 -3.36 -6.79 5.68
N CYS A 120 -4.18 -7.60 6.32
CA CYS A 120 -3.75 -8.73 7.12
C CYS A 120 -4.61 -9.97 6.83
N LEU A 121 -3.95 -11.08 6.53
CA LEU A 121 -4.55 -12.40 6.51
C LEU A 121 -4.18 -13.12 7.82
N ALA A 122 -5.17 -13.50 8.60
CA ALA A 122 -4.98 -14.24 9.85
C ALA A 122 -5.19 -15.73 9.61
N ILE A 123 -4.21 -16.55 9.98
CA ILE A 123 -4.19 -17.98 9.73
C ILE A 123 -3.99 -18.71 11.06
N ARG A 124 -4.95 -19.59 11.43
CA ARG A 124 -4.84 -20.45 12.60
C ARG A 124 -4.21 -21.79 12.20
N HIS A 125 -2.96 -22.00 12.55
CA HIS A 125 -2.19 -23.19 12.22
C HIS A 125 -2.55 -24.40 13.09
N GLU A 126 -2.16 -25.60 12.64
CA GLU A 126 -2.39 -26.88 13.33
C GLU A 126 -1.71 -26.95 14.72
N ASP A 127 -0.59 -26.27 14.88
CA ASP A 127 0.14 -26.14 16.16
C ASP A 127 -0.54 -25.17 17.15
N GLY A 128 -1.65 -24.58 16.74
CA GLY A 128 -2.42 -23.64 17.54
C GLY A 128 -1.92 -22.19 17.44
N ARG A 129 -0.84 -21.90 16.72
CA ARG A 129 -0.32 -20.56 16.50
C ARG A 129 -1.20 -19.78 15.53
N VAL A 130 -1.37 -18.48 15.76
CA VAL A 130 -1.96 -17.54 14.80
C VAL A 130 -0.84 -16.81 14.07
N GLU A 131 -0.85 -16.89 12.75
CA GLU A 131 0.01 -16.10 11.88
C GLU A 131 -0.77 -14.92 11.31
N LEU A 132 -0.23 -13.71 11.47
CA LEU A 132 -0.74 -12.49 10.85
C LEU A 132 0.13 -12.17 9.64
N ARG A 133 -0.40 -12.37 8.45
CA ARG A 133 0.34 -12.28 7.19
C ARG A 133 -0.04 -11.04 6.39
N SER A 134 0.96 -10.27 5.98
CA SER A 134 0.77 -9.12 5.11
C SER A 134 0.31 -9.51 3.70
N ARG A 135 -0.14 -8.53 2.94
CA ARG A 135 -0.43 -8.68 1.51
C ARG A 135 0.76 -9.25 0.70
N GLY A 136 2.00 -8.95 1.12
CA GLY A 136 3.22 -9.40 0.46
C GLY A 136 3.80 -10.70 1.02
N GLY A 137 3.13 -11.34 2.00
CA GLY A 137 3.59 -12.59 2.62
C GLY A 137 4.52 -12.38 3.84
N GLU A 138 4.76 -11.13 4.28
CA GLU A 138 5.54 -10.87 5.48
C GLU A 138 4.67 -11.11 6.72
N GLN A 139 5.29 -11.61 7.79
CA GLN A 139 4.59 -11.82 9.06
C GLN A 139 4.58 -10.51 9.88
N TYR A 140 3.41 -10.16 10.41
CA TYR A 140 3.26 -9.11 11.40
C TYR A 140 3.36 -9.68 12.82
N ASN A 141 4.01 -8.93 13.69
CA ASN A 141 4.08 -9.24 15.11
C ASN A 141 3.14 -8.31 15.89
N LEU A 142 1.86 -8.71 16.05
CA LEU A 142 0.86 -8.02 16.85
C LEU A 142 0.27 -9.02 17.85
N PRO A 143 0.90 -9.19 19.02
CA PRO A 143 0.54 -10.25 19.99
C PRO A 143 -0.92 -10.16 20.44
N HIS A 144 -1.43 -8.96 20.74
CA HIS A 144 -2.82 -8.77 21.19
C HIS A 144 -3.85 -9.24 20.15
N VAL A 145 -3.63 -8.97 18.86
CA VAL A 145 -4.49 -9.45 17.77
C VAL A 145 -4.39 -10.98 17.63
N ALA A 146 -3.16 -11.51 17.69
CA ALA A 146 -2.94 -12.96 17.59
C ALA A 146 -3.56 -13.72 18.78
N GLU A 147 -3.48 -13.18 19.99
CA GLU A 147 -4.08 -13.75 21.21
C GLU A 147 -5.61 -13.71 21.15
N ALA A 148 -6.22 -12.58 20.76
CA ALA A 148 -7.66 -12.47 20.59
C ALA A 148 -8.17 -13.50 19.57
N LEU A 149 -7.52 -13.65 18.42
CA LEU A 149 -7.86 -14.68 17.42
C LEU A 149 -7.62 -16.10 17.95
N ALA A 150 -6.55 -16.33 18.70
CA ALA A 150 -6.27 -17.64 19.28
C ALA A 150 -7.36 -18.13 20.23
N GLN A 151 -7.98 -17.22 20.97
CA GLN A 151 -9.07 -17.52 21.91
C GLN A 151 -10.42 -17.74 21.22
N THR A 152 -10.64 -17.13 20.07
CA THR A 152 -11.95 -17.03 19.42
C THR A 152 -12.10 -17.90 18.16
N THR A 153 -10.98 -18.35 17.55
CA THR A 153 -10.97 -19.08 16.29
C THR A 153 -10.53 -20.54 16.47
N LYS A 154 -10.79 -21.38 15.47
CA LYS A 154 -10.41 -22.79 15.45
C LYS A 154 -9.23 -23.04 14.54
N ILE A 155 -8.53 -24.16 14.79
CA ILE A 155 -7.44 -24.65 13.92
C ILE A 155 -7.96 -24.76 12.48
N GLY A 156 -7.18 -24.25 11.54
CA GLY A 156 -7.51 -24.25 10.12
C GLY A 156 -8.29 -23.03 9.64
N ASP A 157 -8.84 -22.19 10.54
CA ASP A 157 -9.55 -20.97 10.15
C ASP A 157 -8.60 -19.96 9.50
N ILE A 158 -9.10 -19.29 8.46
CA ILE A 158 -8.40 -18.21 7.76
C ILE A 158 -9.35 -17.02 7.56
N PHE A 159 -8.95 -15.87 8.08
CA PHE A 159 -9.69 -14.61 7.96
C PHE A 159 -8.91 -13.59 7.14
N ASP A 160 -9.62 -12.75 6.41
CA ASP A 160 -9.06 -11.66 5.64
C ASP A 160 -9.61 -10.33 6.12
N GLY A 161 -8.71 -9.42 6.46
CA GLY A 161 -9.06 -8.16 7.11
C GLY A 161 -8.00 -7.09 6.93
N GLU A 162 -8.17 -6.02 7.68
CA GLU A 162 -7.29 -4.86 7.73
C GLU A 162 -6.88 -4.59 9.18
N ILE A 163 -5.60 -4.39 9.44
CA ILE A 163 -5.16 -3.77 10.70
C ILE A 163 -5.39 -2.28 10.57
N TYR A 164 -6.24 -1.75 11.44
CA TYR A 164 -6.76 -0.40 11.32
C TYR A 164 -7.11 0.19 12.68
N LEU A 165 -7.08 1.50 12.79
CA LEU A 165 -7.74 2.25 13.84
C LEU A 165 -8.35 3.51 13.22
N HIS A 166 -9.65 3.71 13.42
CA HIS A 166 -10.36 4.82 12.78
C HIS A 166 -9.83 6.17 13.29
N GLY A 167 -9.60 7.09 12.36
CA GLY A 167 -9.03 8.41 12.69
C GLY A 167 -7.51 8.47 12.57
N GLU A 168 -6.79 7.34 12.63
CA GLU A 168 -5.34 7.32 12.47
C GLU A 168 -4.88 7.39 11.02
N SER A 169 -3.64 7.83 10.78
CA SER A 169 -3.05 7.87 9.44
C SER A 169 -2.51 6.49 9.05
N LEU A 170 -2.53 6.19 7.73
CA LEU A 170 -1.90 4.97 7.22
C LEU A 170 -0.41 4.89 7.60
N GLU A 171 0.30 6.02 7.58
CA GLU A 171 1.73 6.10 7.91
C GLU A 171 1.99 5.69 9.35
N ASP A 172 1.15 6.17 10.28
CA ASP A 172 1.27 5.85 11.72
C ASP A 172 0.89 4.40 11.97
N ILE A 173 -0.19 3.89 11.37
CA ILE A 173 -0.58 2.48 11.43
C ILE A 173 0.53 1.59 10.89
N GLN A 174 1.10 1.89 9.71
CA GLN A 174 2.21 1.13 9.14
C GLN A 174 3.45 1.16 10.03
N SER A 175 3.75 2.32 10.61
CA SER A 175 4.86 2.48 11.55
C SER A 175 4.66 1.62 12.79
N ALA A 176 3.47 1.65 13.39
CA ALA A 176 3.11 0.85 14.56
C ALA A 176 3.16 -0.66 14.29
N VAL A 177 2.69 -1.12 13.11
CA VAL A 177 2.72 -2.53 12.72
C VAL A 177 4.16 -3.03 12.52
N LYS A 178 5.03 -2.23 11.89
CA LYS A 178 6.41 -2.63 11.54
C LYS A 178 7.38 -2.61 12.73
N ARG A 179 7.15 -1.76 13.71
CA ARG A 179 8.02 -1.64 14.89
C ARG A 179 7.76 -2.79 15.87
N THR A 180 8.76 -3.63 16.06
CA THR A 180 8.66 -4.78 16.98
C THR A 180 8.82 -4.37 18.44
N ASP A 181 9.59 -3.31 18.72
CA ASP A 181 9.86 -2.78 20.06
C ASP A 181 9.72 -1.25 20.06
N PRO A 182 8.47 -0.73 20.15
CA PRO A 182 8.23 0.72 20.10
C PRO A 182 8.77 1.46 21.34
N LEU A 183 8.86 0.82 22.51
CA LEU A 183 9.40 1.45 23.72
C LEU A 183 10.89 1.75 23.58
N LYS A 184 11.64 0.86 22.92
CA LYS A 184 13.07 1.09 22.61
C LYS A 184 13.27 2.29 21.69
N GLU A 185 12.34 2.54 20.75
CA GLU A 185 12.42 3.72 19.90
C GLU A 185 12.11 5.01 20.70
N VAL A 186 11.22 4.96 21.70
CA VAL A 186 10.98 6.07 22.62
C VAL A 186 12.27 6.37 23.41
N GLU A 187 12.86 5.37 24.06
CA GLU A 187 14.13 5.56 24.81
C GLU A 187 15.25 6.14 23.96
N LYS A 188 15.34 5.72 22.68
CA LYS A 188 16.33 6.25 21.74
C LYS A 188 16.07 7.70 21.38
N ALA A 189 14.80 8.07 21.17
CA ALA A 189 14.41 9.44 20.88
C ALA A 189 14.63 10.35 22.09
N GLU A 190 14.30 9.89 23.31
CA GLU A 190 14.59 10.59 24.56
C GLU A 190 16.09 10.87 24.74
N LYS A 191 16.94 9.86 24.53
CA LYS A 191 18.39 10.02 24.62
C LYS A 191 18.91 11.03 23.58
N LYS A 192 18.32 11.06 22.37
CA LYS A 192 18.69 12.04 21.34
C LYS A 192 18.29 13.44 21.78
N LEU A 193 17.08 13.64 22.29
CA LEU A 193 16.61 14.93 22.77
C LEU A 193 17.48 15.45 23.94
N MET A 194 17.78 14.59 24.93
CA MET A 194 18.65 14.95 26.05
C MET A 194 20.02 15.40 25.59
N LYS A 195 20.62 14.73 24.59
CA LYS A 195 21.90 15.15 24.04
C LYS A 195 21.86 16.57 23.45
N TYR A 196 20.78 16.94 22.78
CA TYR A 196 20.62 18.31 22.23
C TYR A 196 20.34 19.35 23.33
N LEU A 197 19.64 18.97 24.38
CA LEU A 197 19.40 19.85 25.56
C LEU A 197 20.67 20.14 26.35
N ASP A 198 21.61 19.19 26.38
CA ASP A 198 22.88 19.32 27.08
C ASP A 198 23.97 20.04 26.22
N ASP A 199 23.72 20.23 24.91
CA ASP A 199 24.67 20.86 24.00
C ASP A 199 24.34 22.35 23.83
N GLU A 200 25.16 23.23 24.39
CA GLU A 200 25.04 24.71 24.32
C GLU A 200 25.09 25.25 22.86
N PHE A 201 25.53 24.42 21.89
CA PHE A 201 25.65 24.80 20.47
C PHE A 201 24.51 24.24 19.60
N SER A 202 23.57 23.50 20.18
CA SER A 202 22.39 23.03 19.44
C SER A 202 21.50 24.18 19.03
N ASP A 203 21.09 24.21 17.77
CA ASP A 203 20.12 25.21 17.34
C ASP A 203 18.66 24.83 17.66
N ASP A 204 17.78 25.82 17.67
CA ASP A 204 16.35 25.62 17.97
C ASP A 204 15.69 24.62 17.00
N SER A 205 16.17 24.52 15.77
CA SER A 205 15.66 23.60 14.74
C SER A 205 16.00 22.14 15.06
N GLU A 206 17.25 21.85 15.48
CA GLU A 206 17.66 20.52 15.88
C GLU A 206 16.93 20.04 17.14
N LEU A 207 16.71 20.94 18.08
CA LEU A 207 15.96 20.67 19.30
C LEU A 207 14.49 20.34 18.99
N GLN A 208 13.86 21.13 18.10
CA GLN A 208 12.48 20.90 17.68
C GLN A 208 12.33 19.58 16.92
N GLU A 209 13.26 19.25 16.00
CA GLU A 209 13.26 17.97 15.31
C GLU A 209 13.39 16.77 16.26
N ALA A 210 14.21 16.91 17.30
CA ALA A 210 14.37 15.86 18.30
C ALA A 210 13.12 15.69 19.16
N GLN A 211 12.45 16.79 19.53
CA GLN A 211 11.17 16.77 20.26
C GLN A 211 10.06 16.12 19.40
N ASP A 212 9.91 16.53 18.14
CA ASP A 212 8.93 15.96 17.22
C ASP A 212 9.13 14.45 17.00
N ALA A 213 10.40 14.03 16.95
CA ALA A 213 10.74 12.60 16.84
C ALA A 213 10.36 11.81 18.10
N LEU A 214 10.51 12.41 19.29
CA LEU A 214 10.08 11.81 20.55
C LEU A 214 8.55 11.73 20.61
N ASP A 215 7.84 12.81 20.30
CA ASP A 215 6.39 12.84 20.32
C ASP A 215 5.79 11.81 19.36
N LEU A 216 6.38 11.66 18.18
CA LEU A 216 5.99 10.61 17.22
C LEU A 216 6.27 9.21 17.77
N ALA A 217 7.41 8.99 18.42
CA ALA A 217 7.75 7.67 18.98
C ALA A 217 6.78 7.29 20.09
N ILE A 218 6.41 8.22 20.97
CA ILE A 218 5.40 8.03 22.04
C ILE A 218 4.04 7.72 21.43
N HIS A 219 3.60 8.50 20.43
CA HIS A 219 2.33 8.26 19.74
C HIS A 219 2.28 6.84 19.14
N ILE A 220 3.31 6.42 18.42
CA ILE A 220 3.37 5.10 17.82
C ILE A 220 3.40 3.98 18.88
N ALA A 221 4.07 4.20 20.00
CA ALA A 221 4.09 3.23 21.11
C ALA A 221 2.70 3.05 21.73
N ALA A 222 1.94 4.13 21.89
CA ALA A 222 0.56 4.10 22.38
C ALA A 222 -0.41 3.52 21.33
N LEU A 223 -0.23 3.84 20.05
CA LEU A 223 -1.09 3.37 18.96
C LEU A 223 -1.03 1.84 18.78
N ARG A 224 0.17 1.24 18.89
CA ARG A 224 0.36 -0.17 18.58
C ARG A 224 -0.56 -1.13 19.32
N PRO A 225 -0.73 -1.07 20.67
CA PRO A 225 -1.65 -1.93 21.39
C PRO A 225 -3.14 -1.61 21.15
N ALA A 226 -3.45 -0.41 20.62
CA ALA A 226 -4.80 0.01 20.28
C ALA A 226 -5.24 -0.39 18.86
N LEU A 227 -4.32 -0.91 18.03
CA LEU A 227 -4.64 -1.36 16.67
C LEU A 227 -5.64 -2.51 16.73
N GLN A 228 -6.62 -2.45 15.83
CA GLN A 228 -7.72 -3.40 15.73
C GLN A 228 -7.60 -4.22 14.44
N TYR A 229 -8.15 -5.43 14.42
CA TYR A 229 -8.27 -6.24 13.25
C TYR A 229 -9.70 -6.19 12.71
N HIS A 230 -9.90 -5.50 11.61
CA HIS A 230 -11.19 -5.34 10.94
C HIS A 230 -11.38 -6.40 9.86
N ILE A 231 -12.19 -7.39 10.14
CA ILE A 231 -12.38 -8.59 9.32
C ILE A 231 -13.54 -8.36 8.34
N PHE A 232 -13.29 -8.57 7.07
CA PHE A 232 -14.31 -8.39 6.01
C PHE A 232 -14.53 -9.66 5.17
N ASP A 233 -13.75 -10.71 5.36
CA ASP A 233 -13.97 -12.01 4.69
C ASP A 233 -13.49 -13.18 5.56
N VAL A 234 -14.12 -14.32 5.40
CA VAL A 234 -13.64 -15.60 5.92
C VAL A 234 -13.28 -16.50 4.75
N VAL A 235 -12.00 -16.86 4.66
CA VAL A 235 -11.45 -17.59 3.51
C VAL A 235 -11.61 -19.09 3.69
N ARG A 236 -11.48 -19.54 4.94
CA ARG A 236 -11.69 -20.94 5.35
C ARG A 236 -12.22 -20.98 6.78
N CYS A 237 -13.27 -21.76 6.98
CA CYS A 237 -13.79 -22.12 8.30
C CYS A 237 -14.51 -23.46 8.17
N GLU A 238 -13.86 -24.55 8.58
CA GLU A 238 -14.38 -25.92 8.43
C GLU A 238 -15.69 -26.11 9.18
N ALA A 239 -15.79 -25.53 10.38
CA ALA A 239 -17.00 -25.64 11.22
C ALA A 239 -18.26 -25.06 10.55
N LEU A 240 -18.11 -24.15 9.59
CA LEU A 240 -19.21 -23.53 8.85
C LEU A 240 -19.22 -23.93 7.36
N GLY A 241 -18.40 -24.92 6.96
CA GLY A 241 -18.30 -25.41 5.58
C GLY A 241 -17.76 -24.39 4.59
N VAL A 242 -16.98 -23.40 5.07
CA VAL A 242 -16.43 -22.34 4.22
C VAL A 242 -15.07 -22.74 3.66
N THR A 243 -14.92 -22.61 2.34
CA THR A 243 -13.68 -22.79 1.58
C THR A 243 -13.48 -21.63 0.60
N VAL A 244 -12.36 -21.62 -0.12
CA VAL A 244 -12.11 -20.64 -1.19
C VAL A 244 -13.15 -20.71 -2.32
N ASP A 245 -13.77 -21.87 -2.53
CA ASP A 245 -14.81 -22.12 -3.54
C ASP A 245 -16.22 -21.78 -3.06
N THR A 246 -16.36 -21.24 -1.84
CA THR A 246 -17.64 -20.77 -1.30
C THR A 246 -17.94 -19.37 -1.84
N GLU A 247 -19.17 -19.13 -2.31
CA GLU A 247 -19.62 -17.80 -2.77
C GLU A 247 -19.56 -16.75 -1.64
N PHE A 248 -19.31 -15.49 -2.01
CA PHE A 248 -19.11 -14.43 -1.02
C PHE A 248 -20.31 -14.21 -0.09
N SER A 249 -21.52 -14.31 -0.60
CA SER A 249 -22.73 -14.19 0.22
C SER A 249 -22.78 -15.19 1.39
N TRP A 250 -22.36 -16.43 1.15
CA TRP A 250 -22.26 -17.46 2.17
C TRP A 250 -21.10 -17.22 3.14
N ARG A 251 -19.95 -16.75 2.63
CA ARG A 251 -18.81 -16.37 3.47
C ARG A 251 -19.17 -15.22 4.40
N LEU A 252 -19.90 -14.22 3.89
CA LEU A 252 -20.38 -13.09 4.68
C LEU A 252 -21.38 -13.51 5.77
N ASP A 253 -22.30 -14.43 5.45
CA ASP A 253 -23.22 -14.98 6.45
C ASP A 253 -22.46 -15.76 7.54
N ALA A 254 -21.50 -16.58 7.16
CA ALA A 254 -20.62 -17.27 8.11
C ALA A 254 -19.85 -16.28 8.99
N LEU A 255 -19.30 -15.21 8.42
CA LEU A 255 -18.59 -14.17 9.16
C LEU A 255 -19.52 -13.44 10.17
N ARG A 256 -20.75 -13.15 9.78
CA ARG A 256 -21.77 -12.57 10.68
C ARG A 256 -22.10 -13.49 11.85
N ARG A 257 -22.21 -14.80 11.61
CA ARG A 257 -22.42 -15.80 12.68
C ARG A 257 -21.25 -15.85 13.66
N ILE A 258 -20.00 -15.83 13.15
CA ILE A 258 -18.79 -15.78 13.98
C ILE A 258 -18.78 -14.50 14.84
N ASN A 259 -19.10 -13.36 14.22
CA ASN A 259 -19.19 -12.08 14.93
C ASN A 259 -20.15 -12.13 16.12
N ASN A 260 -21.34 -12.68 15.91
CA ASN A 260 -22.39 -12.76 16.92
C ASN A 260 -22.13 -13.80 18.02
N THR A 261 -21.10 -14.60 17.89
CA THR A 261 -20.77 -15.68 18.84
C THR A 261 -19.37 -15.56 19.42
N ALA A 262 -18.35 -15.58 18.56
CA ALA A 262 -16.95 -15.68 18.96
C ALA A 262 -16.28 -14.30 19.17
N PHE A 263 -16.69 -13.26 18.43
CA PHE A 263 -16.07 -11.91 18.52
C PHE A 263 -16.93 -10.93 19.35
N LEU A 264 -18.06 -11.38 19.89
CA LEU A 264 -18.96 -10.50 20.62
C LEU A 264 -18.29 -9.94 21.90
N GLY A 265 -18.19 -8.62 21.97
CA GLY A 265 -17.58 -7.91 23.10
C GLY A 265 -16.06 -7.88 23.12
N ASP A 266 -15.40 -8.31 22.02
CA ASP A 266 -13.96 -8.13 21.84
C ASP A 266 -13.65 -6.71 21.33
N ASP A 267 -12.68 -6.03 21.96
CA ASP A 267 -12.27 -4.67 21.58
C ASP A 267 -11.13 -4.65 20.53
N THR A 268 -10.67 -5.83 20.13
CA THR A 268 -9.56 -5.99 19.16
C THR A 268 -10.04 -6.51 17.81
N LEU A 269 -11.10 -7.34 17.80
CA LEU A 269 -11.64 -8.00 16.61
C LEU A 269 -12.97 -7.38 16.20
N PHE A 270 -13.02 -6.83 15.00
CA PHE A 270 -14.21 -6.18 14.44
C PHE A 270 -14.60 -6.79 13.12
N VAL A 271 -15.86 -7.12 12.92
CA VAL A 271 -16.38 -7.45 11.61
C VAL A 271 -16.86 -6.18 10.92
N VAL A 272 -16.30 -5.92 9.74
CA VAL A 272 -16.65 -4.76 8.93
C VAL A 272 -18.12 -4.83 8.53
N ASN A 273 -18.85 -3.74 8.72
CA ASN A 273 -20.22 -3.64 8.23
C ASN A 273 -20.26 -3.69 6.71
N GLN A 274 -21.10 -4.57 6.18
CA GLN A 274 -21.23 -4.81 4.74
C GLN A 274 -22.71 -4.92 4.39
N ASP A 275 -23.15 -4.04 3.49
CA ASP A 275 -24.55 -3.90 3.10
C ASP A 275 -24.74 -4.08 1.59
N VAL A 276 -26.01 -4.13 1.16
CA VAL A 276 -26.37 -4.37 -0.24
C VAL A 276 -26.63 -3.05 -0.95
N ILE A 277 -26.02 -2.89 -2.13
CA ILE A 277 -26.43 -1.89 -3.13
C ILE A 277 -27.26 -2.61 -4.20
N PHE A 278 -28.48 -2.14 -4.41
CA PHE A 278 -29.40 -2.76 -5.36
C PHE A 278 -29.18 -2.26 -6.79
N PHE A 279 -28.81 -0.99 -6.96
CA PHE A 279 -28.70 -0.36 -8.27
C PHE A 279 -27.33 0.30 -8.45
N ARG A 280 -26.86 0.26 -9.69
CA ARG A 280 -25.56 0.87 -10.07
C ARG A 280 -25.53 2.37 -9.83
N GLU A 281 -26.64 3.03 -10.03
CA GLU A 281 -26.82 4.48 -9.88
C GLU A 281 -26.59 4.96 -8.44
N ASP A 282 -26.76 4.08 -7.47
CA ASP A 282 -26.57 4.40 -6.04
C ASP A 282 -25.10 4.31 -5.58
N VAL A 283 -24.19 3.77 -6.39
CA VAL A 283 -22.79 3.55 -6.01
C VAL A 283 -22.11 4.84 -5.54
N ASP A 284 -22.32 5.94 -6.27
CA ASP A 284 -21.76 7.25 -5.89
C ASP A 284 -22.29 7.76 -4.56
N LYS A 285 -23.59 7.60 -4.31
CA LYS A 285 -24.24 7.99 -3.05
C LYS A 285 -23.65 7.25 -1.85
N TYR A 286 -23.45 5.94 -1.96
CA TYR A 286 -22.84 5.14 -0.89
C TYR A 286 -21.34 5.44 -0.72
N HIS A 287 -20.65 5.70 -1.82
CA HIS A 287 -19.26 6.16 -1.78
C HIS A 287 -19.15 7.47 -0.99
N ASP A 288 -19.94 8.48 -1.35
CA ASP A 288 -19.85 9.80 -0.73
C ASP A 288 -20.24 9.75 0.77
N LYS A 289 -21.25 8.94 1.13
CA LYS A 289 -21.60 8.68 2.52
C LYS A 289 -20.41 8.15 3.33
N VAL A 290 -19.75 7.11 2.83
CA VAL A 290 -18.64 6.46 3.52
C VAL A 290 -17.40 7.37 3.59
N VAL A 291 -17.16 8.19 2.58
CA VAL A 291 -16.08 9.20 2.61
C VAL A 291 -16.37 10.29 3.65
N MET A 292 -17.63 10.72 3.82
CA MET A 292 -18.01 11.64 4.91
C MET A 292 -17.80 11.03 6.30
N GLU A 293 -17.85 9.71 6.44
CA GLU A 293 -17.54 8.97 7.66
C GLU A 293 -16.02 8.80 7.88
N GLY A 294 -15.16 9.34 6.99
CA GLY A 294 -13.70 9.34 7.13
C GLY A 294 -12.96 8.17 6.48
N TYR A 295 -13.63 7.34 5.69
CA TYR A 295 -13.01 6.26 4.94
C TYR A 295 -12.49 6.71 3.56
N GLU A 296 -11.63 5.91 2.93
CA GLU A 296 -11.00 6.22 1.63
C GLU A 296 -11.98 6.13 0.45
N GLY A 297 -13.05 5.35 0.60
CA GLY A 297 -14.05 5.05 -0.43
C GLY A 297 -14.78 3.76 -0.09
N ILE A 298 -15.23 3.02 -1.09
CA ILE A 298 -15.93 1.74 -0.89
C ILE A 298 -15.26 0.58 -1.64
N MET A 299 -15.46 -0.61 -1.10
CA MET A 299 -15.24 -1.88 -1.78
C MET A 299 -16.57 -2.41 -2.28
N LEU A 300 -16.58 -2.95 -3.50
CA LEU A 300 -17.75 -3.60 -4.12
C LEU A 300 -17.44 -5.06 -4.38
N ARG A 301 -18.40 -5.95 -4.10
CA ARG A 301 -18.26 -7.40 -4.33
C ARG A 301 -19.49 -8.00 -4.97
N ASN A 302 -19.27 -8.90 -5.93
CA ASN A 302 -20.31 -9.79 -6.42
C ASN A 302 -20.69 -10.81 -5.33
N MET A 303 -22.01 -11.01 -5.13
CA MET A 303 -22.53 -11.93 -4.11
C MET A 303 -22.08 -13.38 -4.35
N THR A 304 -21.94 -13.76 -5.63
CA THR A 304 -21.51 -15.10 -6.07
C THR A 304 -20.00 -15.23 -6.27
N GLY A 305 -19.22 -14.14 -6.01
CA GLY A 305 -17.78 -14.14 -6.22
C GLY A 305 -17.03 -15.12 -5.31
N LEU A 306 -16.12 -15.91 -5.88
CA LEU A 306 -15.26 -16.83 -5.13
C LEU A 306 -14.05 -16.09 -4.53
N TYR A 307 -13.33 -16.76 -3.62
CA TYR A 307 -12.10 -16.19 -3.06
C TYR A 307 -10.89 -16.57 -3.93
N GLU A 308 -10.48 -15.68 -4.80
CA GLU A 308 -9.34 -15.88 -5.71
C GLU A 308 -8.03 -15.53 -5.01
N ALA A 309 -7.54 -16.44 -4.17
CA ALA A 309 -6.31 -16.25 -3.39
C ALA A 309 -5.11 -15.88 -4.27
N SER A 310 -4.29 -14.93 -3.80
CA SER A 310 -3.07 -14.47 -4.48
C SER A 310 -3.31 -13.80 -5.85
N GLN A 311 -4.55 -13.60 -6.26
CA GLN A 311 -4.90 -13.06 -7.57
C GLN A 311 -5.76 -11.80 -7.48
N ARG A 312 -5.80 -11.07 -8.58
CA ARG A 312 -6.69 -9.93 -8.74
C ARG A 312 -8.01 -10.41 -9.33
N SER A 313 -9.11 -10.08 -8.64
CA SER A 313 -10.45 -10.51 -9.02
C SER A 313 -11.30 -9.36 -9.54
N SER A 314 -12.06 -9.61 -10.60
CA SER A 314 -13.10 -8.70 -11.07
C SER A 314 -14.34 -8.69 -10.19
N ASP A 315 -14.53 -9.73 -9.35
CA ASP A 315 -15.63 -9.85 -8.40
C ASP A 315 -15.42 -9.03 -7.12
N LEU A 316 -14.21 -8.51 -6.93
CA LEU A 316 -13.85 -7.57 -5.87
C LEU A 316 -13.29 -6.30 -6.49
N GLN A 317 -13.95 -5.19 -6.29
CA GLN A 317 -13.53 -3.92 -6.86
C GLN A 317 -13.45 -2.83 -5.80
N LYS A 318 -12.44 -1.97 -5.92
CA LYS A 318 -12.29 -0.78 -5.10
C LYS A 318 -12.78 0.43 -5.87
N TYR A 319 -13.60 1.25 -5.25
CA TYR A 319 -14.03 2.52 -5.78
C TYR A 319 -13.61 3.66 -4.86
N LYS A 320 -12.79 4.53 -5.37
CA LYS A 320 -12.37 5.78 -4.75
C LYS A 320 -12.31 6.86 -5.82
N LYS A 321 -12.84 8.02 -5.50
CA LYS A 321 -12.74 9.19 -6.35
C LYS A 321 -11.34 9.78 -6.23
N PHE A 322 -10.88 10.37 -7.30
CA PHE A 322 -9.65 11.13 -7.32
C PHE A 322 -10.01 12.60 -7.24
N LEU A 323 -9.14 13.36 -6.60
CA LEU A 323 -9.15 14.81 -6.63
C LEU A 323 -8.20 15.28 -7.73
N ASP A 324 -8.42 16.46 -8.26
CA ASP A 324 -7.45 17.13 -9.10
C ASP A 324 -7.40 18.63 -8.74
N GLU A 325 -6.21 19.19 -8.82
CA GLU A 325 -5.95 20.62 -8.59
C GLU A 325 -4.77 21.06 -9.48
N GLU A 326 -4.64 22.34 -9.70
CA GLU A 326 -3.56 22.96 -10.43
C GLU A 326 -2.43 23.38 -9.48
N PHE A 327 -1.19 22.96 -9.81
CA PHE A 327 -0.01 23.28 -9.01
C PHE A 327 1.08 23.89 -9.90
N LYS A 328 1.77 24.91 -9.38
CA LYS A 328 2.87 25.55 -10.09
C LYS A 328 4.13 24.71 -10.03
N VAL A 329 4.75 24.45 -11.17
CA VAL A 329 6.05 23.79 -11.26
C VAL A 329 7.13 24.76 -10.78
N VAL A 330 7.92 24.34 -9.81
CA VAL A 330 8.99 25.15 -9.21
C VAL A 330 10.38 24.63 -9.56
N ASP A 331 10.49 23.35 -9.94
CA ASP A 331 11.76 22.74 -10.34
C ASP A 331 11.54 21.49 -11.21
N VAL A 332 12.57 21.09 -11.95
CA VAL A 332 12.60 19.85 -12.74
C VAL A 332 13.88 19.10 -12.41
N VAL A 333 13.76 17.89 -11.88
CA VAL A 333 14.90 17.08 -11.45
C VAL A 333 14.96 15.73 -12.16
N GLU A 334 16.14 15.12 -12.21
CA GLU A 334 16.29 13.78 -12.75
C GLU A 334 15.77 12.72 -11.76
N GLY A 335 14.79 11.93 -12.19
CA GLY A 335 14.28 10.79 -11.46
C GLY A 335 15.19 9.56 -11.52
N LYS A 336 14.88 8.54 -10.71
CA LYS A 336 15.62 7.27 -10.63
C LYS A 336 15.65 6.49 -11.96
N ASP A 337 14.73 6.79 -12.86
CA ASP A 337 14.59 6.19 -14.20
C ASP A 337 15.31 7.00 -15.28
N GLY A 338 16.05 8.07 -14.93
CA GLY A 338 16.75 8.95 -15.84
C GLY A 338 15.85 9.89 -16.65
N ASN A 339 14.59 10.05 -16.22
CA ASN A 339 13.63 10.98 -16.84
C ASN A 339 13.22 12.06 -15.85
N ALA A 340 12.60 13.14 -16.34
CA ALA A 340 12.16 14.24 -15.47
C ALA A 340 11.17 13.80 -14.40
N VAL A 341 11.34 14.37 -13.22
CA VAL A 341 10.35 14.49 -12.16
C VAL A 341 10.11 15.97 -11.95
N LEU A 342 8.86 16.40 -11.97
CA LEU A 342 8.44 17.77 -11.76
C LEU A 342 8.23 18.00 -10.27
N ARG A 343 8.90 18.99 -9.71
CA ARG A 343 8.64 19.50 -8.37
C ARG A 343 7.59 20.59 -8.44
N VAL A 344 6.52 20.43 -7.71
CA VAL A 344 5.36 21.32 -7.77
C VAL A 344 5.04 21.86 -6.37
N PHE A 345 4.58 23.10 -6.32
CA PHE A 345 4.31 23.82 -5.08
C PHE A 345 2.85 23.66 -4.66
N CYS A 346 2.60 23.33 -3.39
CA CYS A 346 1.30 23.20 -2.77
C CYS A 346 1.01 24.33 -1.79
N PRO A 347 0.26 25.38 -2.15
CA PRO A 347 0.04 26.55 -1.30
C PRO A 347 -0.73 26.24 -0.01
N LYS A 348 -1.55 25.19 0.02
CA LYS A 348 -2.30 24.80 1.23
C LYS A 348 -1.42 24.36 2.40
N VAL A 349 -0.17 24.03 2.15
CA VAL A 349 0.81 23.70 3.20
C VAL A 349 1.23 24.93 3.97
N GLU A 350 1.42 26.06 3.31
CA GLU A 350 1.80 27.34 3.94
C GLU A 350 0.71 27.91 4.84
N GLU A 351 -0.56 27.79 4.44
CA GLU A 351 -1.70 28.28 5.21
C GLU A 351 -1.87 27.59 6.57
N LYS A 352 -1.32 26.39 6.74
CA LYS A 352 -1.39 25.58 7.97
C LYS A 352 -0.06 25.45 8.70
N ALA A 353 1.02 26.01 8.18
CA ALA A 353 2.29 26.10 8.89
C ALA A 353 2.13 27.09 10.05
N ASP A 354 1.77 26.60 11.21
CA ASP A 354 1.56 27.36 12.45
C ASP A 354 2.86 27.88 13.07
N GLY A 355 3.81 28.29 12.24
CA GLY A 355 5.11 28.83 12.65
C GLY A 355 6.13 27.80 13.10
N ARG A 356 5.85 26.51 13.01
CA ARG A 356 6.74 25.44 13.48
C ARG A 356 7.73 24.92 12.42
N GLY A 357 7.87 25.57 11.30
CA GLY A 357 8.95 25.33 10.31
C GLY A 357 8.93 24.00 9.56
N GLN A 358 8.15 23.03 9.96
CA GLN A 358 8.17 21.66 9.41
C GLN A 358 7.58 21.52 7.99
N TYR A 359 6.88 22.52 7.49
CA TYR A 359 6.19 22.47 6.20
C TYR A 359 6.63 23.57 5.24
N ALA A 360 7.78 24.19 5.50
CA ALA A 360 8.27 25.35 4.76
C ALA A 360 8.48 25.13 3.25
N SER A 361 8.55 23.87 2.78
CA SER A 361 8.75 23.64 1.35
C SER A 361 7.45 23.54 0.56
N GLY A 362 6.37 22.98 1.14
CA GLY A 362 5.11 22.70 0.41
C GLY A 362 5.30 22.01 -0.93
N ILE A 363 6.49 21.47 -1.21
CA ILE A 363 6.91 20.94 -2.50
C ILE A 363 6.69 19.44 -2.50
N PHE A 364 6.10 18.92 -3.58
CA PHE A 364 5.99 17.48 -3.82
C PHE A 364 6.36 17.11 -5.25
N ASP A 365 6.74 15.87 -5.45
CA ASP A 365 7.21 15.35 -6.73
C ASP A 365 6.05 14.71 -7.51
N THR A 366 5.97 14.97 -8.82
CA THR A 366 5.03 14.30 -9.72
C THR A 366 5.68 14.05 -11.08
N THR A 367 5.05 13.22 -11.91
CA THR A 367 5.47 12.98 -13.28
C THR A 367 4.34 13.29 -14.25
N PHE A 368 4.70 13.75 -15.47
CA PHE A 368 3.74 14.05 -16.52
C PHE A 368 4.28 13.68 -17.91
N GLY A 369 3.45 13.00 -18.70
CA GLY A 369 3.76 12.62 -20.05
C GLY A 369 4.49 11.27 -20.16
N ASP A 370 4.76 10.88 -21.41
CA ASP A 370 5.53 9.69 -21.74
C ASP A 370 7.05 9.90 -21.57
N HIS A 371 7.84 8.89 -21.83
CA HIS A 371 9.30 8.98 -21.71
C HIS A 371 9.92 10.05 -22.63
N ALA A 372 9.32 10.33 -23.80
CA ALA A 372 9.83 11.36 -24.71
C ALA A 372 9.57 12.76 -24.14
N ALA A 373 8.36 13.02 -23.68
CA ALA A 373 7.99 14.28 -23.01
C ALA A 373 8.82 14.51 -21.75
N ARG A 374 9.02 13.48 -20.92
CA ARG A 374 9.82 13.59 -19.69
C ARG A 374 11.30 13.84 -19.96
N ARG A 375 11.85 13.31 -21.06
CA ARG A 375 13.24 13.66 -21.49
C ARG A 375 13.34 15.11 -21.97
N ASP A 376 12.34 15.61 -22.69
CA ASP A 376 12.31 17.02 -23.10
C ASP A 376 12.19 17.95 -21.88
N GLN A 377 11.36 17.60 -20.89
CA GLN A 377 11.25 18.35 -19.62
C GLN A 377 12.59 18.43 -18.88
N LEU A 378 13.37 17.34 -18.87
CA LEU A 378 14.67 17.30 -18.22
C LEU A 378 15.73 18.11 -19.00
N ALA A 379 15.69 18.06 -20.34
CA ALA A 379 16.63 18.77 -21.21
C ALA A 379 16.37 20.28 -21.31
N ASN A 380 15.13 20.71 -21.09
CA ASN A 380 14.69 22.11 -21.24
C ASN A 380 13.85 22.56 -20.03
N PRO A 381 14.37 22.50 -18.79
CA PRO A 381 13.58 22.77 -17.56
C PRO A 381 12.96 24.18 -17.54
N GLU A 382 13.62 25.17 -18.15
CA GLU A 382 13.18 26.55 -18.24
C GLU A 382 11.85 26.73 -18.98
N LYS A 383 11.47 25.79 -19.86
CA LYS A 383 10.18 25.80 -20.57
C LYS A 383 9.01 25.39 -19.67
N TYR A 384 9.29 24.73 -18.56
CA TYR A 384 8.30 24.07 -17.72
C TYR A 384 8.21 24.68 -16.32
N ILE A 385 9.32 25.19 -15.78
CA ILE A 385 9.33 25.90 -14.50
C ILE A 385 8.46 27.17 -14.62
N GLY A 386 7.60 27.38 -13.62
CA GLY A 386 6.65 28.48 -13.57
C GLY A 386 5.28 28.17 -14.21
N ARG A 387 5.17 27.10 -15.03
CA ARG A 387 3.88 26.68 -15.58
C ARG A 387 3.03 25.97 -14.53
N HIS A 388 1.72 25.95 -14.75
CA HIS A 388 0.77 25.19 -13.93
C HIS A 388 0.48 23.84 -14.55
N LEU A 389 0.49 22.81 -13.70
CA LEU A 389 0.18 21.44 -14.05
C LEU A 389 -1.07 21.03 -13.29
N LYS A 390 -2.09 20.54 -13.99
CA LYS A 390 -3.20 19.85 -13.38
C LYS A 390 -2.74 18.49 -12.90
N VAL A 391 -2.85 18.23 -11.59
CA VAL A 391 -2.38 17.00 -10.96
C VAL A 391 -3.56 16.29 -10.34
N LYS A 392 -3.72 15.02 -10.70
CA LYS A 392 -4.66 14.09 -10.10
C LYS A 392 -4.03 13.39 -8.91
N TYR A 393 -4.75 13.28 -7.80
CA TYR A 393 -4.26 12.64 -6.59
C TYR A 393 -5.40 11.97 -5.80
N GLN A 394 -5.09 11.11 -4.82
CA GLN A 394 -6.09 10.33 -4.09
C GLN A 394 -6.62 11.02 -2.83
N GLY A 395 -5.82 11.88 -2.24
CA GLY A 395 -6.09 12.59 -1.01
C GLY A 395 -4.83 13.36 -0.62
N ARG A 396 -4.78 13.87 0.59
CA ARG A 396 -3.61 14.58 1.13
C ARG A 396 -3.11 13.86 2.37
N PHE A 397 -1.79 13.84 2.55
CA PHE A 397 -1.21 13.36 3.80
C PHE A 397 -1.71 14.23 4.96
N LYS A 398 -2.10 13.60 6.08
CA LYS A 398 -2.65 14.35 7.23
C LYS A 398 -1.62 15.33 7.83
N LYS A 399 -0.36 14.91 7.88
CA LYS A 399 0.74 15.71 8.48
C LYS A 399 1.26 16.79 7.55
N THR A 400 1.57 16.43 6.31
CA THR A 400 2.22 17.33 5.35
C THR A 400 1.27 18.08 4.43
N LEU A 401 -0.01 17.66 4.35
CA LEU A 401 -1.04 18.18 3.45
C LEU A 401 -0.69 18.11 1.96
N VAL A 402 0.46 17.54 1.59
CA VAL A 402 0.80 17.34 0.19
C VAL A 402 -0.05 16.22 -0.43
N PRO A 403 -0.30 16.26 -1.75
CA PRO A 403 -1.04 15.22 -2.46
C PRO A 403 -0.44 13.83 -2.32
N GLN A 404 -1.30 12.82 -2.13
CA GLN A 404 -0.92 11.41 -2.14
C GLN A 404 -1.02 10.83 -3.55
N PHE A 405 0.03 10.13 -3.99
CA PHE A 405 0.11 9.48 -5.30
C PHE A 405 -0.18 10.43 -6.48
N PRO A 406 0.48 11.59 -6.53
CA PRO A 406 0.20 12.62 -7.53
C PRO A 406 0.64 12.17 -8.93
N VAL A 407 -0.20 12.45 -9.92
CA VAL A 407 0.09 12.21 -11.36
C VAL A 407 -0.36 13.41 -12.16
N GLY A 408 0.54 13.99 -12.96
CA GLY A 408 0.22 15.07 -13.88
C GLY A 408 -0.76 14.63 -14.97
N LEU A 409 -1.73 15.47 -15.28
CA LEU A 409 -2.77 15.23 -16.29
C LEU A 409 -2.58 16.07 -17.53
N CYS A 410 -2.45 17.37 -17.38
CA CYS A 410 -2.27 18.32 -18.48
C CYS A 410 -1.68 19.65 -17.98
N TRP A 411 -1.03 20.38 -18.87
CA TRP A 411 -0.65 21.76 -18.63
C TRP A 411 -1.88 22.65 -18.60
N ARG A 412 -1.85 23.69 -17.75
CA ARG A 412 -2.89 24.71 -17.67
C ARG A 412 -2.30 26.09 -17.89
N GLU A 413 -3.04 26.94 -18.59
CA GLU A 413 -2.83 28.36 -18.59
C GLU A 413 -3.69 29.01 -17.50
N MET A 414 -3.17 30.01 -16.83
CA MET A 414 -3.84 30.70 -15.73
C MET A 414 -4.11 32.15 -16.15
N ASP A 415 -5.28 32.66 -15.80
CA ASP A 415 -5.59 34.08 -15.94
C ASP A 415 -4.86 34.95 -14.91
N GLU A 416 -5.02 36.28 -14.99
CA GLU A 416 -4.41 37.25 -14.06
C GLU A 416 -4.88 37.07 -12.61
N ASN A 417 -6.00 36.36 -12.39
CA ASN A 417 -6.55 36.08 -11.06
C ASN A 417 -6.14 34.69 -10.55
N GLY A 418 -5.33 33.94 -11.32
CA GLY A 418 -4.90 32.60 -10.97
C GLY A 418 -5.96 31.51 -11.21
N ASN A 419 -6.96 31.75 -12.06
CA ASN A 419 -7.91 30.73 -12.46
C ASN A 419 -7.47 30.06 -13.77
N PRO A 420 -7.69 28.74 -13.95
CA PRO A 420 -7.40 28.07 -15.20
C PRO A 420 -8.20 28.68 -16.37
N VAL A 421 -7.51 28.97 -17.46
CA VAL A 421 -8.10 29.36 -18.75
C VAL A 421 -8.11 28.11 -19.61
N ASP A 422 -9.29 27.61 -19.95
CA ASP A 422 -9.45 26.42 -20.84
C ASP A 422 -9.83 26.85 -22.25
#